data_10ec057e8f7df8c96f69d7aa66a11fe9
#
_entry.id   10ec057e8f7df8c96f69d7aa66a11fe9
#
_cell.length_a   1.000
_cell.length_b   1.000
_cell.length_c   1.000
_cell.angle_alpha   90.00
_cell.angle_beta   90.00
_cell.angle_gamma   90.00
#
_symmetry.space_group_name_H-M   'P 1'
#
loop_
_entity.id
_entity.type
_entity.pdbx_description
1 polymer ?
#
loop_
_entity_poly.entity_id
_entity_poly.type
_entity_poly.pdbx_seq_one_letter_code
_entity_poly.pdbx_strand_id
1 'polypeptide(L)'
;RIGPFASIIEEAHNFVPGSGEEKKSTPSLLTIRKLLTEGRKFGTGVMIISQRPSRVDETIASQCNSQVVFRIVNQKDQRATTRDSETLSNDDAKQLPNLANGQGIISGQIVNYSLPVQIKFDEQLLNEDIGNENFIDTVKNWDEKDSVKLRKKFAKDFSDISRIDSRRPN
;
A
#
# COMPACT_ATOMS: atom_id res chain seq x y z
N ARG A 1 -13.87 -5.19 -21.45
CA ARG A 1 -12.61 -5.79 -21.01
C ARG A 1 -11.83 -4.73 -20.25
N ILE A 2 -11.55 -4.97 -18.97
CA ILE A 2 -10.74 -4.04 -18.15
C ILE A 2 -9.29 -4.23 -18.60
N GLY A 3 -8.57 -3.13 -18.89
CA GLY A 3 -7.13 -3.17 -19.21
C GLY A 3 -6.28 -3.52 -17.99
N PRO A 4 -4.96 -3.76 -18.17
CA PRO A 4 -4.04 -3.97 -17.06
C PRO A 4 -4.05 -2.75 -16.12
N PHE A 5 -3.98 -3.01 -14.81
CA PHE A 5 -3.94 -1.95 -13.80
C PHE A 5 -3.07 -2.35 -12.61
N ALA A 6 -2.61 -1.35 -11.86
CA ALA A 6 -1.91 -1.54 -10.61
C ALA A 6 -2.73 -0.94 -9.46
N SER A 7 -2.80 -1.68 -8.36
CA SER A 7 -3.40 -1.22 -7.11
C SER A 7 -2.33 -0.97 -6.07
N ILE A 8 -2.37 0.19 -5.41
CA ILE A 8 -1.52 0.53 -4.27
C ILE A 8 -2.41 0.55 -3.04
N ILE A 9 -2.06 -0.22 -2.02
CA ILE A 9 -2.79 -0.34 -0.76
C ILE A 9 -1.90 0.17 0.35
N GLU A 10 -2.16 1.39 0.82
CA GLU A 10 -1.48 1.99 1.95
C GLU A 10 -2.08 1.49 3.27
N GLU A 11 -1.24 1.50 4.33
CA GLU A 11 -1.60 0.98 5.65
C GLU A 11 -2.26 -0.39 5.59
N ALA A 12 -1.65 -1.28 4.78
CA ALA A 12 -2.19 -2.58 4.41
C ALA A 12 -2.60 -3.45 5.62
N HIS A 13 -1.96 -3.26 6.78
CA HIS A 13 -2.31 -3.96 8.02
C HIS A 13 -3.77 -3.71 8.48
N ASN A 14 -4.43 -2.65 8.02
CA ASN A 14 -5.85 -2.39 8.30
C ASN A 14 -6.79 -3.20 7.39
N PHE A 15 -6.32 -3.57 6.19
CA PHE A 15 -7.13 -4.27 5.19
C PHE A 15 -6.85 -5.76 5.14
N VAL A 16 -5.64 -6.16 5.51
CA VAL A 16 -5.17 -7.54 5.50
C VAL A 16 -4.47 -7.89 6.83
N PRO A 17 -5.20 -7.82 7.94
CA PRO A 17 -4.63 -8.06 9.25
C PRO A 17 -4.12 -9.51 9.40
N GLY A 18 -2.95 -9.66 10.02
CA GLY A 18 -2.36 -10.94 10.38
C GLY A 18 -3.13 -11.65 11.49
N SER A 19 -2.59 -12.77 11.98
CA SER A 19 -3.17 -13.57 13.05
C SER A 19 -3.16 -12.81 14.40
N GLY A 20 -4.34 -12.54 14.95
CA GLY A 20 -4.59 -11.86 16.21
C GLY A 20 -6.08 -11.70 16.44
N GLU A 21 -6.51 -11.07 17.53
CA GLU A 21 -7.93 -10.83 17.83
C GLU A 21 -8.67 -10.01 16.74
N GLU A 22 -7.94 -9.27 15.92
CA GLU A 22 -8.47 -8.50 14.78
C GLU A 22 -8.70 -9.36 13.52
N LYS A 23 -8.45 -10.65 13.56
CA LYS A 23 -8.72 -11.61 12.46
C LYS A 23 -10.21 -11.88 12.23
N LYS A 24 -11.07 -10.99 12.69
CA LYS A 24 -12.46 -10.97 12.23
C LYS A 24 -12.40 -10.73 10.73
N SER A 25 -12.78 -11.73 9.96
CA SER A 25 -12.78 -11.80 8.50
C SER A 25 -13.14 -10.45 7.86
N THR A 26 -12.13 -9.63 7.63
CA THR A 26 -12.33 -8.43 6.83
C THR A 26 -12.63 -8.90 5.41
N PRO A 27 -13.74 -8.50 4.80
CA PRO A 27 -14.08 -8.89 3.44
C PRO A 27 -12.94 -8.59 2.44
N SER A 28 -12.14 -7.56 2.72
CA SER A 28 -10.96 -7.17 1.96
C SER A 28 -9.86 -8.23 1.96
N LEU A 29 -9.66 -8.97 3.05
CA LEU A 29 -8.59 -9.97 3.16
C LEU A 29 -8.70 -11.04 2.07
N LEU A 30 -9.88 -11.61 1.87
CA LEU A 30 -10.11 -12.64 0.85
C LEU A 30 -9.95 -12.09 -0.56
N THR A 31 -10.45 -10.87 -0.80
CA THR A 31 -10.37 -10.22 -2.10
C THR A 31 -8.92 -9.88 -2.46
N ILE A 32 -8.17 -9.31 -1.54
CA ILE A 32 -6.76 -8.94 -1.77
C ILE A 32 -5.91 -10.20 -1.94
N ARG A 33 -6.14 -11.24 -1.13
CA ARG A 33 -5.46 -12.53 -1.28
C ARG A 33 -5.70 -13.11 -2.68
N LYS A 34 -6.93 -13.15 -3.15
CA LYS A 34 -7.27 -13.62 -4.49
C LYS A 34 -6.63 -12.75 -5.57
N LEU A 35 -6.58 -11.44 -5.39
CA LEU A 35 -5.95 -10.52 -6.32
C LEU A 35 -4.44 -10.78 -6.45
N LEU A 36 -3.75 -11.03 -5.34
CA LEU A 36 -2.31 -11.35 -5.33
C LEU A 36 -2.02 -12.71 -5.98
N THR A 37 -2.84 -13.73 -5.71
CA THR A 37 -2.59 -15.09 -6.23
C THR A 37 -3.01 -15.26 -7.69
N GLU A 38 -4.06 -14.60 -8.14
CA GLU A 38 -4.65 -14.81 -9.48
C GLU A 38 -4.53 -13.59 -10.40
N GLY A 39 -4.35 -12.39 -9.87
CA GLY A 39 -4.41 -11.13 -10.61
C GLY A 39 -3.38 -11.01 -11.73
N ARG A 40 -2.21 -11.63 -11.56
CA ARG A 40 -1.15 -11.65 -12.58
C ARG A 40 -1.65 -12.14 -13.93
N LYS A 41 -2.52 -13.14 -13.97
CA LYS A 41 -3.12 -13.69 -15.20
C LYS A 41 -3.97 -12.68 -15.94
N PHE A 42 -4.45 -11.67 -15.23
CA PHE A 42 -5.30 -10.61 -15.77
C PHE A 42 -4.57 -9.28 -15.94
N GLY A 43 -3.24 -9.27 -15.79
CA GLY A 43 -2.43 -8.06 -15.91
C GLY A 43 -2.57 -7.12 -14.71
N THR A 44 -2.94 -7.64 -13.53
CA THR A 44 -3.06 -6.84 -12.33
C THR A 44 -1.78 -6.91 -11.50
N GLY A 45 -1.20 -5.73 -11.19
CA GLY A 45 -0.15 -5.54 -10.22
C GLY A 45 -0.73 -5.08 -8.88
N VAL A 46 -0.15 -5.51 -7.75
CA VAL A 46 -0.53 -5.05 -6.41
C VAL A 46 0.72 -4.65 -5.65
N MET A 47 0.70 -3.46 -5.08
CA MET A 47 1.69 -2.97 -4.14
C MET A 47 1.01 -2.79 -2.78
N ILE A 48 1.57 -3.38 -1.74
CA ILE A 48 1.14 -3.16 -0.36
C ILE A 48 2.18 -2.34 0.39
N ILE A 49 1.74 -1.34 1.12
CA ILE A 49 2.58 -0.45 1.92
C ILE A 49 2.12 -0.57 3.38
N SER A 50 3.04 -0.81 4.30
CA SER A 50 2.73 -0.89 5.72
C SER A 50 3.91 -0.43 6.57
N GLN A 51 3.63 0.33 7.61
CA GLN A 51 4.58 0.69 8.66
C GLN A 51 4.71 -0.42 9.72
N ARG A 52 3.83 -1.43 9.67
CA ARG A 52 3.75 -2.53 10.64
C ARG A 52 3.68 -3.89 9.94
N PRO A 53 4.77 -4.34 9.31
CA PRO A 53 4.78 -5.60 8.57
C PRO A 53 4.39 -6.80 9.43
N SER A 54 4.71 -6.82 10.73
CA SER A 54 4.30 -7.90 11.63
C SER A 54 2.78 -8.01 11.85
N ARG A 55 2.01 -7.00 11.46
CA ARG A 55 0.54 -7.00 11.54
C ARG A 55 -0.15 -7.35 10.21
N VAL A 56 0.61 -7.49 9.15
CA VAL A 56 0.11 -7.94 7.84
C VAL A 56 -0.04 -9.46 7.83
N ASP A 57 -1.07 -9.96 7.14
CA ASP A 57 -1.27 -11.40 6.96
C ASP A 57 -0.06 -12.04 6.28
N GLU A 58 0.49 -13.07 6.90
CA GLU A 58 1.72 -13.75 6.47
C GLU A 58 1.60 -14.36 5.08
N THR A 59 0.43 -14.92 4.76
CA THR A 59 0.18 -15.49 3.43
C THR A 59 0.21 -14.41 2.34
N ILE A 60 -0.28 -13.20 2.66
CA ILE A 60 -0.26 -12.07 1.74
C ILE A 60 1.16 -11.50 1.61
N ALA A 61 1.88 -11.34 2.72
CA ALA A 61 3.25 -10.84 2.70
C ALA A 61 4.18 -11.75 1.89
N SER A 62 4.06 -13.07 2.05
CA SER A 62 4.85 -14.06 1.31
C SER A 62 4.50 -14.15 -0.19
N GLN A 63 3.35 -13.66 -0.62
CA GLN A 63 2.99 -13.55 -2.05
C GLN A 63 3.60 -12.31 -2.73
N CYS A 64 4.17 -11.40 -1.96
CA CYS A 64 4.88 -10.24 -2.51
C CYS A 64 6.27 -10.68 -2.96
N ASN A 65 6.43 -10.86 -4.27
CA ASN A 65 7.65 -11.39 -4.88
C ASN A 65 8.86 -10.47 -4.73
N SER A 66 8.65 -9.20 -4.39
CA SER A 66 9.70 -8.22 -4.20
C SER A 66 9.31 -7.25 -3.09
N GLN A 67 10.31 -6.81 -2.36
CA GLN A 67 10.14 -5.93 -1.21
C GLN A 67 11.10 -4.76 -1.28
N VAL A 68 10.64 -3.60 -0.84
CA VAL A 68 11.47 -2.43 -0.57
C VAL A 68 11.31 -2.10 0.91
N VAL A 69 12.37 -2.27 1.66
CA VAL A 69 12.35 -2.13 3.13
C VAL A 69 13.14 -0.90 3.52
N PHE A 70 12.47 0.05 4.14
CA PHE A 70 13.08 1.21 4.75
C PHE A 70 13.44 0.95 6.22
N ARG A 71 13.83 2.00 6.94
CA ARG A 71 14.21 1.89 8.35
C ARG A 71 13.09 1.26 9.21
N ILE A 72 13.42 0.16 9.87
CA ILE A 72 12.55 -0.52 10.86
C ILE A 72 13.31 -0.68 12.16
N VAL A 73 12.80 -0.08 13.24
CA VAL A 73 13.43 -0.15 14.58
C VAL A 73 12.86 -1.31 15.41
N ASN A 74 11.58 -1.62 15.23
CA ASN A 74 10.90 -2.66 16.01
C ASN A 74 11.36 -4.06 15.59
N GLN A 75 11.88 -4.84 16.53
CA GLN A 75 12.40 -6.19 16.27
C GLN A 75 11.34 -7.17 15.74
N LYS A 76 10.07 -7.03 16.16
CA LYS A 76 8.99 -7.89 15.70
C LYS A 76 8.72 -7.66 14.21
N ASP A 77 8.76 -6.40 13.79
CA ASP A 77 8.58 -6.00 12.40
C ASP A 77 9.78 -6.42 11.54
N GLN A 78 11.01 -6.29 12.06
CA GLN A 78 12.22 -6.79 11.37
C GLN A 78 12.14 -8.30 11.11
N ARG A 79 11.76 -9.10 12.13
CA ARG A 79 11.61 -10.55 11.98
C ARG A 79 10.54 -10.93 10.98
N ALA A 80 9.39 -10.24 10.98
CA ALA A 80 8.34 -10.48 10.00
C ALA A 80 8.84 -10.22 8.58
N THR A 81 9.51 -9.08 8.35
CA THR A 81 10.05 -8.71 7.05
C THR A 81 11.07 -9.72 6.54
N THR A 82 11.97 -10.21 7.41
CA THR A 82 12.97 -11.21 7.02
C THR A 82 12.35 -12.57 6.75
N ARG A 83 11.37 -13.00 7.56
CA ARG A 83 10.67 -14.28 7.39
C ARG A 83 9.92 -14.33 6.04
N ASP A 84 9.30 -13.23 5.65
CA ASP A 84 8.43 -13.15 4.49
C ASP A 84 9.22 -12.83 3.19
N SER A 85 10.55 -12.69 3.28
CA SER A 85 11.44 -12.43 2.14
C SER A 85 12.32 -13.65 1.82
N GLU A 86 12.42 -13.98 0.54
CA GLU A 86 13.31 -15.06 0.09
C GLU A 86 14.79 -14.66 0.06
N THR A 87 15.08 -13.36 -0.09
CA THR A 87 16.44 -12.86 -0.36
C THR A 87 16.99 -11.93 0.72
N LEU A 88 16.15 -11.43 1.62
CA LEU A 88 16.61 -10.59 2.73
C LEU A 88 17.20 -11.44 3.83
N SER A 89 18.50 -11.30 4.08
CA SER A 89 19.21 -12.08 5.09
C SER A 89 18.99 -11.54 6.51
N ASN A 90 19.34 -12.37 7.52
CA ASN A 90 19.36 -11.90 8.90
C ASN A 90 20.38 -10.79 9.15
N ASP A 91 21.45 -10.71 8.35
CA ASP A 91 22.45 -9.67 8.48
C ASP A 91 21.93 -8.35 7.88
N ASP A 92 21.15 -8.41 6.79
CA ASP A 92 20.42 -7.24 6.27
C ASP A 92 19.41 -6.72 7.31
N ALA A 93 18.71 -7.61 8.01
CA ALA A 93 17.75 -7.22 9.04
C ALA A 93 18.41 -6.44 10.19
N LYS A 94 19.65 -6.77 10.56
CA LYS A 94 20.42 -6.05 11.59
C LYS A 94 20.77 -4.61 11.16
N GLN A 95 20.81 -4.33 9.86
CA GLN A 95 21.07 -3.00 9.34
C GLN A 95 19.84 -2.10 9.30
N LEU A 96 18.63 -2.69 9.26
CA LEU A 96 17.37 -1.92 9.13
C LEU A 96 17.19 -0.80 10.17
N PRO A 97 17.55 -0.97 11.46
CA PRO A 97 17.43 0.11 12.44
C PRO A 97 18.35 1.31 12.16
N ASN A 98 19.47 1.06 11.50
CA ASN A 98 20.54 2.03 11.27
C ASN A 98 20.42 2.76 9.93
N LEU A 99 19.45 2.41 9.10
CA LEU A 99 19.23 3.08 7.83
C LEU A 99 18.88 4.56 8.04
N ALA A 100 19.51 5.44 7.27
CA ALA A 100 19.20 6.86 7.26
C ALA A 100 17.90 7.15 6.47
N ASN A 101 17.44 8.40 6.52
CA ASN A 101 16.29 8.83 5.74
C ASN A 101 16.55 8.62 4.24
N GLY A 102 15.58 8.03 3.56
CA GLY A 102 15.66 7.71 2.15
C GLY A 102 16.53 6.49 1.82
N GLN A 103 17.18 5.87 2.81
CA GLN A 103 17.87 4.60 2.61
C GLN A 103 16.92 3.42 2.76
N GLY A 104 17.08 2.42 1.90
CA GLY A 104 16.30 1.20 1.92
C GLY A 104 17.08 0.02 1.37
N ILE A 105 16.50 -1.16 1.51
CA ILE A 105 16.99 -2.41 0.93
C ILE A 105 15.91 -2.95 -0.01
N ILE A 106 16.29 -3.18 -1.27
CA ILE A 106 15.44 -3.88 -2.24
C ILE A 106 15.80 -5.37 -2.21
N SER A 107 14.79 -6.23 -2.15
CA SER A 107 14.95 -7.68 -2.17
C SER A 107 13.86 -8.37 -2.98
N GLY A 108 14.07 -9.62 -3.35
CA GLY A 108 13.10 -10.43 -4.10
C GLY A 108 13.40 -10.52 -5.59
N GLN A 109 12.37 -10.86 -6.39
CA GLN A 109 12.54 -11.24 -7.79
C GLN A 109 13.01 -10.13 -8.75
N ILE A 110 12.90 -8.87 -8.34
CA ILE A 110 13.39 -7.74 -9.17
C ILE A 110 14.91 -7.56 -9.10
N VAL A 111 15.56 -8.21 -8.14
CA VAL A 111 17.01 -8.18 -7.94
C VAL A 111 17.52 -9.58 -7.68
N ASN A 112 18.78 -9.88 -8.03
CA ASN A 112 19.38 -11.19 -7.81
C ASN A 112 19.84 -11.44 -6.38
N TYR A 113 20.00 -10.37 -5.59
CA TYR A 113 20.43 -10.35 -4.18
C TYR A 113 19.88 -9.10 -3.52
N SER A 114 19.89 -9.04 -2.19
CA SER A 114 19.48 -7.84 -1.47
C SER A 114 20.38 -6.65 -1.83
N LEU A 115 19.78 -5.54 -2.24
CA LEU A 115 20.47 -4.36 -2.75
C LEU A 115 20.17 -3.14 -1.88
N PRO A 116 21.18 -2.58 -1.17
CA PRO A 116 21.02 -1.28 -0.51
C PRO A 116 20.81 -0.17 -1.54
N VAL A 117 19.86 0.71 -1.29
CA VAL A 117 19.52 1.81 -2.17
C VAL A 117 19.38 3.12 -1.40
N GLN A 118 19.70 4.22 -2.07
CA GLN A 118 19.41 5.57 -1.62
C GLN A 118 18.38 6.18 -2.56
N ILE A 119 17.20 6.50 -2.03
CA ILE A 119 16.19 7.21 -2.79
C ILE A 119 16.64 8.67 -2.92
N LYS A 120 16.70 9.14 -4.15
CA LYS A 120 17.00 10.54 -4.42
C LYS A 120 15.78 11.38 -4.00
N PHE A 121 16.05 12.39 -3.18
CA PHE A 121 15.02 13.36 -2.84
C PHE A 121 14.77 14.26 -4.06
N ASP A 122 13.52 14.37 -4.48
CA ASP A 122 13.11 15.23 -5.58
C ASP A 122 12.18 16.33 -5.05
N GLU A 123 12.71 17.53 -4.95
CA GLU A 123 11.97 18.69 -4.46
C GLU A 123 10.78 19.04 -5.36
N GLN A 124 10.81 18.68 -6.65
CA GLN A 124 9.73 18.95 -7.58
C GLN A 124 8.49 18.07 -7.33
N LEU A 125 8.67 16.93 -6.62
CA LEU A 125 7.56 16.07 -6.19
C LEU A 125 6.90 16.55 -4.90
N LEU A 126 7.55 17.48 -4.17
CA LEU A 126 6.92 18.18 -3.06
C LEU A 126 5.96 19.24 -3.65
N ASN A 127 4.75 18.84 -3.90
CA ASN A 127 3.69 19.84 -3.99
C ASN A 127 3.56 20.46 -2.59
N GLU A 128 3.89 21.74 -2.47
CA GLU A 128 3.78 22.49 -1.21
C GLU A 128 2.35 22.42 -0.64
N ASP A 129 1.37 22.15 -1.49
CA ASP A 129 -0.05 22.04 -1.15
C ASP A 129 -0.46 20.67 -0.58
N ILE A 130 0.37 19.61 -0.73
CA ILE A 130 0.03 18.29 -0.19
C ILE A 130 0.53 18.18 1.25
N GLY A 131 -0.38 18.33 2.20
CA GLY A 131 -0.13 18.11 3.63
C GLY A 131 0.20 19.37 4.44
N ASN A 132 0.38 20.53 3.82
CA ASN A 132 0.57 21.82 4.48
C ASN A 132 -0.67 22.72 4.45
N GLU A 133 -1.78 22.26 3.88
CA GLU A 133 -3.04 22.96 4.11
C GLU A 133 -3.29 23.00 5.62
N ASN A 134 -3.21 24.21 6.17
CA ASN A 134 -3.56 24.39 7.57
C ASN A 134 -5.03 23.97 7.71
N PHE A 135 -5.26 22.78 8.24
CA PHE A 135 -6.59 22.20 8.41
C PHE A 135 -7.59 23.21 9.02
N ILE A 136 -7.07 24.05 9.93
CA ILE A 136 -7.87 25.10 10.59
C ILE A 136 -8.30 26.17 9.59
N ASP A 137 -7.42 26.57 8.66
CA ASP A 137 -7.74 27.59 7.67
C ASP A 137 -8.63 27.01 6.56
N THR A 138 -8.42 25.76 6.17
CA THR A 138 -9.30 25.03 5.26
C THR A 138 -10.72 24.91 5.87
N VAL A 139 -10.84 24.56 7.15
CA VAL A 139 -12.14 24.47 7.84
C VAL A 139 -12.80 25.84 8.01
N LYS A 140 -12.04 26.89 8.33
CA LYS A 140 -12.58 28.25 8.46
C LYS A 140 -13.06 28.83 7.13
N ASN A 141 -12.39 28.50 6.04
CA ASN A 141 -12.70 28.97 4.70
C ASN A 141 -13.68 28.05 3.95
N TRP A 142 -14.11 26.94 4.60
CA TRP A 142 -15.06 26.01 4.03
C TRP A 142 -16.44 26.65 3.89
N ASP A 143 -16.80 27.03 2.67
CA ASP A 143 -18.13 27.55 2.39
C ASP A 143 -19.12 26.39 2.17
N GLU A 144 -20.36 26.59 2.59
CA GLU A 144 -21.46 25.64 2.38
C GLU A 144 -21.66 25.29 0.88
N LYS A 145 -21.30 26.22 -0.01
CA LYS A 145 -21.29 26.02 -1.47
C LYS A 145 -20.31 24.94 -1.94
N ASP A 146 -19.18 24.80 -1.25
CA ASP A 146 -18.18 23.78 -1.59
C ASP A 146 -18.65 22.37 -1.19
N SER A 147 -19.36 22.27 -0.08
CA SER A 147 -19.99 21.02 0.34
C SER A 147 -21.06 20.56 -0.65
N VAL A 148 -21.83 21.49 -1.22
CA VAL A 148 -22.84 21.20 -2.25
C VAL A 148 -22.20 20.78 -3.58
N LYS A 149 -21.09 21.43 -3.99
CA LYS A 149 -20.33 21.02 -5.17
C LYS A 149 -19.75 19.63 -5.03
N LEU A 150 -19.14 19.31 -3.87
CA LEU A 150 -18.60 17.98 -3.58
C LEU A 150 -19.70 16.92 -3.59
N ARG A 151 -20.83 17.16 -2.93
CA ARG A 151 -21.98 16.23 -2.96
C ARG A 151 -22.50 15.98 -4.36
N LYS A 152 -22.60 17.02 -5.20
CA LYS A 152 -23.01 16.90 -6.61
C LYS A 152 -21.99 16.10 -7.44
N LYS A 153 -20.68 16.33 -7.20
CA LYS A 153 -19.60 15.59 -7.85
C LYS A 153 -19.66 14.10 -7.48
N PHE A 154 -19.72 13.78 -6.18
CA PHE A 154 -19.86 12.40 -5.72
C PHE A 154 -21.13 11.73 -6.24
N ALA A 155 -22.27 12.42 -6.22
CA ALA A 155 -23.52 11.87 -6.76
C ALA A 155 -23.43 11.57 -8.25
N LYS A 156 -22.71 12.41 -9.03
CA LYS A 156 -22.47 12.18 -10.45
C LYS A 156 -21.55 10.99 -10.66
N ASP A 157 -20.43 10.93 -9.96
CA ASP A 157 -19.46 9.82 -10.04
C ASP A 157 -20.11 8.48 -9.68
N PHE A 158 -20.96 8.44 -8.65
CA PHE A 158 -21.74 7.24 -8.29
C PHE A 158 -22.80 6.87 -9.36
N SER A 159 -23.45 7.84 -9.98
CA SER A 159 -24.42 7.56 -11.04
C SER A 159 -23.75 7.00 -12.29
N ASP A 160 -22.53 7.43 -12.59
CA ASP A 160 -21.77 6.93 -13.72
C ASP A 160 -21.24 5.51 -13.47
N ILE A 161 -20.86 5.18 -12.23
CA ILE A 161 -20.49 3.83 -11.84
C ILE A 161 -21.68 2.87 -11.93
N SER A 162 -22.86 3.28 -11.47
CA SER A 162 -24.08 2.44 -11.54
C SER A 162 -24.55 2.20 -12.99
N ARG A 163 -24.30 3.12 -13.90
CA ARG A 163 -24.59 2.95 -15.34
C ARG A 163 -23.64 1.98 -16.03
N ILE A 164 -22.42 1.82 -15.54
CA ILE A 164 -21.45 0.84 -16.06
C ILE A 164 -21.90 -0.58 -15.71
N ASP A 165 -22.46 -0.80 -14.52
CA ASP A 165 -22.89 -2.11 -14.06
C ASP A 165 -24.18 -2.59 -14.74
N SER A 166 -25.05 -1.68 -15.16
CA SER A 166 -26.29 -1.98 -15.90
C SER A 166 -26.11 -2.38 -17.37
N ARG A 167 -24.87 -2.32 -17.90
CA ARG A 167 -24.53 -2.66 -19.29
C ARG A 167 -23.85 -4.01 -19.45
N ARG A 168 -23.90 -4.90 -18.44
CA ARG A 168 -23.46 -6.28 -18.62
C ARG A 168 -24.51 -7.01 -19.45
N PRO A 169 -24.19 -7.50 -20.66
CA PRO A 169 -25.07 -8.42 -21.37
C PRO A 169 -25.10 -9.74 -20.62
N ASN A 170 -26.30 -10.32 -20.54
CA ASN A 170 -26.56 -11.68 -20.04
C ASN A 170 -25.74 -12.72 -20.79
#